data_f53ad86fb81fecad88c674fec669d393
#
_entry.id   f53ad86fb81fecad88c674fec669d393
#
_cell.length_a   1.000
_cell.length_b   1.000
_cell.length_c   1.000
_cell.angle_alpha   90.00
_cell.angle_beta   90.00
_cell.angle_gamma   90.00
#
_symmetry.space_group_name_H-M   'P 1'
#
loop_
_entity.id
_entity.type
_entity.pdbx_description
1 polymer ?
#
loop_
_entity_poly.entity_id
_entity_poly.type
_entity_poly.pdbx_seq_one_letter_code
_entity_poly.pdbx_strand_id
1 'polypeptide(L)'
;AELAPIAHRVKPTANPFPAQLRGHASAQQTAAAVEAALQSPGALLADGSFAAEAGFSEATELALALTAAARWLQAADARGLALEPVAARLELLLGTGRDLFFTLAKFRAARLLIASLLDRAGLTAVPRIHALETLSSKTTLAPWTNLIRLSVETTAAILGGAQSIALRGHDAASGTASPEALRLALGAACILREESHLGVVADPAQGSAALEQLTEQLATAAWALFQEEQRGAKDGSGLVAKGDAESAPKFADAVTRRRESIIGVTEFPDLGERAVAPAAPASGPAAPRRWSQPVEAARAAVEATTPGARPIVALHVGDPSEKLRPRIAFAKGLFATLGYRAIEVPLGSDSAATVACLCTSDALLAEQTPAFIEAAKSAGAHHLFAAGNPGDAAASLQAAGITDFLNLATGLAPLLQRAAQLTSETK
;
A
#
# COMPACT_ATOMS: atom_id res chain seq x y z
N ALA A 1 18.52 -4.61 -27.86
CA ALA A 1 18.74 -5.27 -29.15
C ALA A 1 17.63 -6.27 -29.49
N GLU A 2 17.12 -7.04 -28.50
CA GLU A 2 16.06 -8.04 -28.74
C GLU A 2 14.68 -7.44 -29.05
N LEU A 3 14.42 -6.21 -28.66
CA LEU A 3 13.15 -5.51 -28.95
C LEU A 3 13.13 -4.84 -30.33
N ALA A 4 14.28 -4.70 -31.01
CA ALA A 4 14.39 -4.03 -32.30
C ALA A 4 13.44 -4.58 -33.39
N PRO A 5 13.20 -5.92 -33.50
CA PRO A 5 12.32 -6.48 -34.53
C PRO A 5 10.84 -6.16 -34.33
N ILE A 6 10.42 -5.79 -33.12
CA ILE A 6 9.01 -5.47 -32.79
C ILE A 6 8.77 -4.00 -32.51
N ALA A 7 9.82 -3.20 -32.39
CA ALA A 7 9.74 -1.77 -32.08
C ALA A 7 8.82 -0.98 -33.04
N HIS A 8 8.77 -1.36 -34.30
CA HIS A 8 7.91 -0.74 -35.32
C HIS A 8 6.42 -1.11 -35.17
N ARG A 9 6.09 -2.13 -34.36
CA ARG A 9 4.71 -2.56 -34.07
C ARG A 9 4.17 -1.95 -32.78
N VAL A 10 5.06 -1.42 -31.92
CA VAL A 10 4.68 -0.80 -30.65
C VAL A 10 4.49 0.69 -30.90
N LYS A 11 3.28 1.19 -30.72
CA LYS A 11 3.03 2.63 -30.80
C LYS A 11 3.67 3.31 -29.60
N PRO A 12 4.45 4.38 -29.78
CA PRO A 12 5.00 5.14 -28.67
C PRO A 12 3.86 5.72 -27.81
N THR A 13 4.05 5.70 -26.50
CA THR A 13 3.10 6.25 -25.54
C THR A 13 3.77 7.40 -24.82
N ALA A 14 3.14 8.57 -24.81
CA ALA A 14 3.66 9.75 -24.12
C ALA A 14 2.98 9.92 -22.76
N ASN A 15 3.80 10.07 -21.71
CA ASN A 15 3.35 10.22 -20.32
C ASN A 15 4.23 11.22 -19.54
N PRO A 16 4.22 12.52 -19.89
CA PRO A 16 5.12 13.50 -19.27
C PRO A 16 4.65 14.02 -17.89
N PHE A 17 3.36 13.98 -17.59
CA PHE A 17 2.80 14.68 -16.45
C PHE A 17 3.18 14.09 -15.08
N PRO A 18 3.21 12.76 -14.87
CA PRO A 18 3.64 12.20 -13.59
C PRO A 18 5.07 12.57 -13.20
N ALA A 19 5.99 12.67 -14.19
CA ALA A 19 7.36 13.08 -13.94
C ALA A 19 7.44 14.52 -13.41
N GLN A 20 6.64 15.43 -13.94
CA GLN A 20 6.53 16.80 -13.45
C GLN A 20 5.95 16.84 -12.04
N LEU A 21 4.83 16.14 -11.79
CA LEU A 21 4.13 16.15 -10.51
C LEU A 21 4.95 15.53 -9.38
N ARG A 22 5.84 14.59 -9.70
CA ARG A 22 6.81 14.01 -8.78
C ARG A 22 8.10 14.82 -8.61
N GLY A 23 8.24 15.94 -9.31
CA GLY A 23 9.45 16.76 -9.28
C GLY A 23 10.64 16.19 -10.06
N HIS A 24 10.41 15.17 -10.89
CA HIS A 24 11.45 14.54 -11.72
C HIS A 24 11.68 15.25 -13.06
N ALA A 25 10.78 16.16 -13.46
CA ALA A 25 10.90 16.97 -14.66
C ALA A 25 10.45 18.40 -14.37
N SER A 26 11.12 19.38 -14.99
CA SER A 26 10.71 20.77 -14.93
C SER A 26 9.47 21.02 -15.82
N ALA A 27 8.80 22.15 -15.61
CA ALA A 27 7.69 22.58 -16.45
C ALA A 27 8.13 22.73 -17.93
N GLN A 28 9.34 23.22 -18.17
CA GLN A 28 9.91 23.37 -19.53
C GLN A 28 10.15 22.02 -20.20
N GLN A 29 10.72 21.06 -19.48
CA GLN A 29 10.91 19.69 -19.98
C GLN A 29 9.58 19.02 -20.29
N THR A 30 8.58 19.21 -19.43
CA THR A 30 7.24 18.68 -19.66
C THR A 30 6.58 19.31 -20.88
N ALA A 31 6.69 20.62 -21.05
CA ALA A 31 6.17 21.32 -22.22
C ALA A 31 6.82 20.84 -23.53
N ALA A 32 8.13 20.62 -23.54
CA ALA A 32 8.84 20.07 -24.71
C ALA A 32 8.40 18.63 -25.02
N ALA A 33 8.20 17.80 -24.00
CA ALA A 33 7.71 16.43 -24.16
C ALA A 33 6.26 16.40 -24.68
N VAL A 34 5.40 17.31 -24.22
CA VAL A 34 4.02 17.47 -24.71
C VAL A 34 4.04 17.87 -26.20
N GLU A 35 4.88 18.82 -26.57
CA GLU A 35 5.05 19.25 -27.96
C GLU A 35 5.41 18.08 -28.87
N ALA A 36 6.48 17.36 -28.54
CA ALA A 36 6.93 16.20 -29.29
C ALA A 36 5.85 15.11 -29.39
N ALA A 37 5.09 14.89 -28.33
CA ALA A 37 4.02 13.90 -28.28
C ALA A 37 2.82 14.26 -29.16
N LEU A 38 2.45 15.53 -29.24
CA LEU A 38 1.35 15.99 -30.08
C LEU A 38 1.69 15.83 -31.57
N GLN A 39 2.97 15.97 -31.92
CA GLN A 39 3.50 15.78 -33.30
C GLN A 39 3.69 14.30 -33.67
N SER A 40 3.75 13.39 -32.67
CA SER A 40 3.92 11.95 -32.86
C SER A 40 2.57 11.26 -33.04
N PRO A 41 2.46 10.13 -33.75
CA PRO A 41 1.22 9.36 -33.88
C PRO A 41 0.89 8.48 -32.67
N GLY A 42 1.67 8.52 -31.60
CA GLY A 42 1.54 7.67 -30.41
C GLY A 42 0.32 7.97 -29.53
N ALA A 43 0.06 7.10 -28.58
CA ALA A 43 -0.95 7.30 -27.55
C ALA A 43 -0.56 8.42 -26.57
N LEU A 44 -1.55 9.15 -26.08
CA LEU A 44 -1.42 10.23 -25.10
C LEU A 44 -1.98 9.77 -23.78
N LEU A 45 -1.12 9.44 -22.82
CA LEU A 45 -1.55 8.81 -21.58
C LEU A 45 -2.03 9.86 -20.56
N ALA A 46 -3.23 9.68 -20.08
CA ALA A 46 -3.80 10.34 -18.92
C ALA A 46 -3.61 9.44 -17.70
N ASP A 47 -2.47 9.56 -17.04
CA ASP A 47 -2.00 8.66 -16.00
C ASP A 47 -2.38 9.17 -14.60
N GLY A 48 -3.25 8.42 -13.92
CA GLY A 48 -3.56 8.57 -12.49
C GLY A 48 -2.87 7.51 -11.63
N SER A 49 -2.32 6.44 -12.22
CA SER A 49 -1.82 5.27 -11.49
C SER A 49 -0.73 5.58 -10.46
N PHE A 50 0.06 6.63 -10.69
CA PHE A 50 1.08 7.07 -9.74
C PHE A 50 0.48 7.52 -8.40
N ALA A 51 -0.77 8.00 -8.39
CA ALA A 51 -1.48 8.36 -7.18
C ALA A 51 -1.86 7.10 -6.36
N ALA A 52 -2.29 6.03 -7.03
CA ALA A 52 -2.52 4.73 -6.37
C ALA A 52 -1.22 4.15 -5.78
N GLU A 53 -0.09 4.28 -6.47
CA GLU A 53 1.23 3.93 -5.95
C GLU A 53 1.62 4.76 -4.71
N ALA A 54 1.21 6.02 -4.64
CA ALA A 54 1.42 6.89 -3.50
C ALA A 54 0.42 6.65 -2.36
N GLY A 55 -0.59 5.80 -2.55
CA GLY A 55 -1.63 5.48 -1.58
C GLY A 55 -2.71 6.57 -1.46
N PHE A 56 -2.92 7.38 -2.51
CA PHE A 56 -4.00 8.36 -2.56
C PHE A 56 -5.36 7.67 -2.70
N SER A 57 -6.43 8.41 -2.46
CA SER A 57 -7.78 7.90 -2.65
C SER A 57 -8.09 7.66 -4.14
N GLU A 58 -9.01 6.74 -4.42
CA GLU A 58 -9.48 6.45 -5.78
C GLU A 58 -10.06 7.68 -6.46
N ALA A 59 -10.73 8.55 -5.70
CA ALA A 59 -11.28 9.81 -6.22
C ALA A 59 -10.16 10.78 -6.62
N THR A 60 -9.08 10.87 -5.86
CA THR A 60 -7.90 11.71 -6.19
C THR A 60 -7.18 11.16 -7.43
N GLU A 61 -7.02 9.85 -7.53
CA GLU A 61 -6.45 9.19 -8.70
C GLU A 61 -7.26 9.51 -9.98
N LEU A 62 -8.58 9.36 -9.93
CA LEU A 62 -9.48 9.68 -11.03
C LEU A 62 -9.41 11.16 -11.43
N ALA A 63 -9.39 12.08 -10.46
CA ALA A 63 -9.27 13.50 -10.70
C ALA A 63 -7.93 13.87 -11.37
N LEU A 64 -6.83 13.22 -10.98
CA LEU A 64 -5.52 13.39 -11.61
C LEU A 64 -5.50 12.88 -13.06
N ALA A 65 -6.12 11.72 -13.31
CA ALA A 65 -6.26 11.21 -14.68
C ALA A 65 -7.08 12.15 -15.56
N LEU A 66 -8.20 12.70 -15.06
CA LEU A 66 -8.98 13.71 -15.77
C LEU A 66 -8.21 15.00 -16.02
N THR A 67 -7.44 15.44 -15.01
CA THR A 67 -6.58 16.63 -15.15
C THR A 67 -5.53 16.41 -16.26
N ALA A 68 -4.90 15.23 -16.31
CA ALA A 68 -3.96 14.89 -17.36
C ALA A 68 -4.63 14.87 -18.76
N ALA A 69 -5.84 14.30 -18.87
CA ALA A 69 -6.61 14.32 -20.12
C ALA A 69 -6.95 15.75 -20.55
N ALA A 70 -7.42 16.59 -19.64
CA ALA A 70 -7.71 18.01 -19.91
C ALA A 70 -6.45 18.77 -20.34
N ARG A 71 -5.29 18.53 -19.74
CA ARG A 71 -4.01 19.13 -20.13
C ARG A 71 -3.58 18.77 -21.56
N TRP A 72 -3.81 17.52 -21.99
CA TRP A 72 -3.57 17.13 -23.38
C TRP A 72 -4.44 17.91 -24.35
N LEU A 73 -5.74 18.04 -24.07
CA LEU A 73 -6.68 18.78 -24.90
C LEU A 73 -6.36 20.28 -24.90
N GLN A 74 -6.09 20.88 -23.76
CA GLN A 74 -5.70 22.29 -23.63
C GLN A 74 -4.40 22.60 -24.38
N ALA A 75 -3.42 21.68 -24.30
CA ALA A 75 -2.15 21.85 -25.02
C ALA A 75 -2.33 21.76 -26.54
N ALA A 76 -3.26 20.96 -27.02
CA ALA A 76 -3.61 20.86 -28.43
C ALA A 76 -4.36 22.12 -28.93
N ASP A 77 -5.36 22.56 -28.16
CA ASP A 77 -6.17 23.76 -28.45
C ASP A 77 -5.29 25.01 -28.54
N ALA A 78 -4.40 25.20 -27.57
CA ALA A 78 -3.45 26.32 -27.56
C ALA A 78 -2.53 26.36 -28.81
N ARG A 79 -2.43 25.27 -29.57
CA ARG A 79 -1.68 25.12 -30.81
C ARG A 79 -2.56 25.16 -32.06
N GLY A 80 -3.87 25.35 -31.90
CA GLY A 80 -4.84 25.33 -32.98
C GLY A 80 -5.01 23.95 -33.64
N LEU A 81 -4.67 22.88 -32.93
CA LEU A 81 -4.87 21.52 -33.44
C LEU A 81 -6.34 21.09 -33.27
N ALA A 82 -6.85 20.32 -34.25
CA ALA A 82 -8.16 19.73 -34.15
C ALA A 82 -8.23 18.75 -32.93
N LEU A 83 -9.22 18.94 -32.04
CA LEU A 83 -9.24 18.21 -30.78
C LEU A 83 -9.71 16.76 -30.94
N GLU A 84 -10.60 16.44 -31.90
CA GLU A 84 -11.10 15.07 -32.07
C GLU A 84 -10.00 14.05 -32.39
N PRO A 85 -9.04 14.32 -33.33
CA PRO A 85 -7.92 13.41 -33.53
C PRO A 85 -7.00 13.27 -32.31
N VAL A 86 -6.88 14.29 -31.48
CA VAL A 86 -6.10 14.23 -30.23
C VAL A 86 -6.84 13.40 -29.19
N ALA A 87 -8.14 13.63 -29.03
CA ALA A 87 -8.99 12.86 -28.11
C ALA A 87 -9.03 11.36 -28.47
N ALA A 88 -9.04 11.02 -29.76
CA ALA A 88 -8.98 9.64 -30.24
C ALA A 88 -7.66 8.90 -29.86
N ARG A 89 -6.62 9.65 -29.47
CA ARG A 89 -5.32 9.13 -29.02
C ARG A 89 -5.20 9.06 -27.50
N LEU A 90 -6.17 9.63 -26.75
CA LEU A 90 -6.17 9.58 -25.30
C LEU A 90 -6.36 8.15 -24.81
N GLU A 91 -5.56 7.76 -23.82
CA GLU A 91 -5.69 6.52 -23.08
C GLU A 91 -5.53 6.84 -21.59
N LEU A 92 -6.34 6.20 -20.73
CA LEU A 92 -6.24 6.35 -19.29
C LEU A 92 -5.43 5.21 -18.71
N LEU A 93 -4.58 5.51 -17.73
CA LEU A 93 -3.88 4.50 -16.93
C LEU A 93 -4.25 4.68 -15.46
N LEU A 94 -4.80 3.63 -14.84
CA LEU A 94 -5.23 3.62 -13.46
C LEU A 94 -4.58 2.45 -12.71
N GLY A 95 -4.21 2.67 -11.46
CA GLY A 95 -3.68 1.64 -10.59
C GLY A 95 -4.76 0.64 -10.15
N THR A 96 -4.38 -0.61 -9.91
CA THR A 96 -5.24 -1.53 -9.15
C THR A 96 -5.04 -1.31 -7.66
N GLY A 97 -6.06 -1.60 -6.87
CA GLY A 97 -6.02 -1.50 -5.41
C GLY A 97 -6.33 -2.84 -4.76
N ARG A 98 -6.08 -2.92 -3.46
CA ARG A 98 -6.33 -4.13 -2.67
C ARG A 98 -7.82 -4.43 -2.45
N ASP A 99 -8.69 -3.44 -2.57
CA ASP A 99 -10.13 -3.59 -2.43
C ASP A 99 -10.75 -3.88 -3.80
N LEU A 100 -11.38 -5.05 -3.91
CA LEU A 100 -12.00 -5.53 -5.14
C LEU A 100 -13.10 -4.58 -5.63
N PHE A 101 -14.00 -4.19 -4.73
CA PHE A 101 -15.19 -3.42 -5.10
C PHE A 101 -14.85 -1.96 -5.41
N PHE A 102 -13.95 -1.35 -4.62
CA PHE A 102 -13.47 -0.01 -4.92
C PHE A 102 -12.69 0.03 -6.23
N THR A 103 -11.85 -0.94 -6.51
CA THR A 103 -11.11 -1.03 -7.77
C THR A 103 -12.06 -1.20 -8.95
N LEU A 104 -13.02 -2.11 -8.87
CA LEU A 104 -14.03 -2.32 -9.91
C LEU A 104 -14.84 -1.03 -10.16
N ALA A 105 -15.38 -0.42 -9.12
CA ALA A 105 -16.17 0.82 -9.19
C ALA A 105 -15.35 1.98 -9.76
N LYS A 106 -14.05 2.07 -9.45
CA LYS A 106 -13.13 3.08 -9.99
C LYS A 106 -13.03 2.99 -11.52
N PHE A 107 -12.85 1.81 -12.08
CA PHE A 107 -12.79 1.63 -13.54
C PHE A 107 -14.12 1.98 -14.23
N ARG A 108 -15.25 1.67 -13.58
CA ARG A 108 -16.58 2.10 -14.07
C ARG A 108 -16.73 3.64 -13.99
N ALA A 109 -16.36 4.24 -12.86
CA ALA A 109 -16.40 5.70 -12.67
C ALA A 109 -15.49 6.43 -13.67
N ALA A 110 -14.29 5.90 -13.95
CA ALA A 110 -13.37 6.47 -14.94
C ALA A 110 -14.03 6.59 -16.32
N ARG A 111 -14.79 5.58 -16.73
CA ARG A 111 -15.48 5.58 -18.02
C ARG A 111 -16.56 6.66 -18.09
N LEU A 112 -17.33 6.82 -17.02
CA LEU A 112 -18.34 7.88 -16.92
C LEU A 112 -17.70 9.27 -16.94
N LEU A 113 -16.63 9.43 -16.20
CA LEU A 113 -15.94 10.72 -16.03
C LEU A 113 -15.26 11.18 -17.32
N ILE A 114 -14.53 10.29 -18.01
CA ILE A 114 -13.87 10.68 -19.26
C ILE A 114 -14.89 10.96 -20.37
N ALA A 115 -15.98 10.19 -20.45
CA ALA A 115 -17.07 10.45 -21.36
C ALA A 115 -17.71 11.83 -21.10
N SER A 116 -17.96 12.17 -19.83
CA SER A 116 -18.52 13.49 -19.44
C SER A 116 -17.55 14.64 -19.73
N LEU A 117 -16.23 14.42 -19.59
CA LEU A 117 -15.24 15.44 -19.94
C LEU A 117 -15.24 15.72 -21.45
N LEU A 118 -15.22 14.67 -22.27
CA LEU A 118 -15.18 14.79 -23.74
C LEU A 118 -16.47 15.35 -24.30
N ASP A 119 -17.63 14.89 -23.81
CA ASP A 119 -18.94 15.41 -24.22
C ASP A 119 -19.06 16.92 -23.99
N ARG A 120 -18.61 17.40 -22.83
CA ARG A 120 -18.56 18.85 -22.54
C ARG A 120 -17.60 19.64 -23.43
N ALA A 121 -16.61 18.97 -24.00
CA ALA A 121 -15.71 19.56 -25.01
C ALA A 121 -16.25 19.41 -26.45
N GLY A 122 -17.44 18.80 -26.64
CA GLY A 122 -18.02 18.54 -27.95
C GLY A 122 -17.31 17.45 -28.73
N LEU A 123 -16.65 16.50 -28.04
CA LEU A 123 -15.84 15.42 -28.61
C LEU A 123 -16.55 14.07 -28.46
N THR A 124 -16.38 13.18 -29.42
CA THR A 124 -17.06 11.87 -29.48
C THR A 124 -16.13 10.67 -29.24
N ALA A 125 -14.84 10.91 -29.07
CA ALA A 125 -13.84 9.87 -28.84
C ALA A 125 -14.15 9.02 -27.59
N VAL A 126 -13.79 7.73 -27.66
CA VAL A 126 -13.92 6.78 -26.54
C VAL A 126 -12.53 6.27 -26.15
N PRO A 127 -11.88 6.90 -25.18
CA PRO A 127 -10.54 6.50 -24.74
C PRO A 127 -10.52 5.09 -24.15
N ARG A 128 -9.42 4.38 -24.37
CA ARG A 128 -9.15 3.11 -23.69
C ARG A 128 -8.74 3.36 -22.25
N ILE A 129 -9.07 2.42 -21.36
CA ILE A 129 -8.68 2.46 -19.96
C ILE A 129 -7.82 1.24 -19.67
N HIS A 130 -6.62 1.49 -19.17
CA HIS A 130 -5.61 0.48 -18.84
C HIS A 130 -5.42 0.39 -17.35
N ALA A 131 -5.16 -0.81 -16.85
CA ALA A 131 -4.83 -1.05 -15.47
C ALA A 131 -3.32 -1.25 -15.28
N LEU A 132 -2.78 -0.74 -14.19
CA LEU A 132 -1.43 -1.02 -13.71
C LEU A 132 -1.54 -1.70 -12.35
N GLU A 133 -0.97 -2.89 -12.20
CA GLU A 133 -0.80 -3.52 -10.90
C GLU A 133 0.13 -2.65 -10.04
N THR A 134 -0.36 -2.17 -8.87
CA THR A 134 0.43 -1.31 -7.98
C THR A 134 1.25 -2.12 -6.99
N LEU A 135 2.35 -1.55 -6.49
CA LEU A 135 3.14 -2.14 -5.42
C LEU A 135 2.63 -1.76 -4.03
N SER A 136 1.66 -0.86 -3.91
CA SER A 136 1.19 -0.33 -2.63
C SER A 136 0.69 -1.44 -1.68
N SER A 137 0.04 -2.48 -2.20
CA SER A 137 -0.46 -3.64 -1.44
C SER A 137 0.55 -4.79 -1.31
N LYS A 138 1.66 -4.75 -2.05
CA LYS A 138 2.63 -5.87 -2.11
C LYS A 138 3.61 -5.85 -0.94
N THR A 139 4.08 -7.04 -0.57
CA THR A 139 4.97 -7.26 0.56
C THR A 139 6.27 -7.91 0.12
N THR A 140 7.38 -7.60 0.82
CA THR A 140 8.65 -8.32 0.64
C THR A 140 8.66 -9.62 1.45
N LEU A 141 7.91 -9.66 2.55
CA LEU A 141 7.65 -10.87 3.34
C LEU A 141 6.48 -11.63 2.75
N ALA A 142 6.51 -12.96 2.82
CA ALA A 142 5.52 -13.86 2.23
C ALA A 142 5.19 -13.50 0.76
N PRO A 143 6.19 -13.42 -0.15
CA PRO A 143 6.02 -12.91 -1.50
C PRO A 143 5.02 -13.74 -2.32
N TRP A 144 4.87 -15.04 -2.04
CA TRP A 144 3.88 -15.89 -2.70
C TRP A 144 2.43 -15.44 -2.45
N THR A 145 2.14 -14.79 -1.32
CA THR A 145 0.83 -14.18 -1.04
C THR A 145 0.52 -13.03 -2.02
N ASN A 146 1.54 -12.38 -2.59
CA ASN A 146 1.35 -11.36 -3.60
C ASN A 146 0.72 -11.91 -4.89
N LEU A 147 0.88 -13.20 -5.19
CA LEU A 147 0.23 -13.82 -6.34
C LEU A 147 -1.30 -13.88 -6.14
N ILE A 148 -1.77 -14.12 -4.91
CA ILE A 148 -3.19 -14.05 -4.57
C ILE A 148 -3.69 -12.61 -4.70
N ARG A 149 -2.96 -11.62 -4.17
CA ARG A 149 -3.29 -10.20 -4.29
C ARG A 149 -3.41 -9.77 -5.75
N LEU A 150 -2.42 -10.14 -6.57
CA LEU A 150 -2.41 -9.91 -8.01
C LEU A 150 -3.66 -10.49 -8.69
N SER A 151 -4.05 -11.73 -8.35
CA SER A 151 -5.22 -12.37 -8.94
C SER A 151 -6.51 -11.61 -8.63
N VAL A 152 -6.69 -11.14 -7.38
CA VAL A 152 -7.84 -10.33 -6.98
C VAL A 152 -7.86 -8.96 -7.69
N GLU A 153 -6.72 -8.28 -7.73
CA GLU A 153 -6.56 -6.99 -8.41
C GLU A 153 -6.82 -7.10 -9.92
N THR A 154 -6.30 -8.16 -10.55
CA THR A 154 -6.56 -8.46 -11.97
C THR A 154 -8.03 -8.75 -12.23
N THR A 155 -8.68 -9.53 -11.35
CA THR A 155 -10.13 -9.79 -11.42
C THR A 155 -10.91 -8.47 -11.35
N ALA A 156 -10.58 -7.58 -10.42
CA ALA A 156 -11.25 -6.29 -10.27
C ALA A 156 -11.11 -5.41 -11.53
N ALA A 157 -9.92 -5.38 -12.13
CA ALA A 157 -9.65 -4.61 -13.34
C ALA A 157 -10.41 -5.18 -14.56
N ILE A 158 -10.45 -6.53 -14.73
CA ILE A 158 -11.20 -7.18 -15.81
C ILE A 158 -12.70 -6.89 -15.67
N LEU A 159 -13.28 -7.12 -14.50
CA LEU A 159 -14.70 -6.90 -14.23
C LEU A 159 -15.08 -5.41 -14.31
N GLY A 160 -14.15 -4.50 -13.98
CA GLY A 160 -14.30 -3.05 -14.18
C GLY A 160 -14.16 -2.60 -15.63
N GLY A 161 -13.81 -3.51 -16.54
CA GLY A 161 -13.76 -3.26 -17.99
C GLY A 161 -12.45 -2.61 -18.46
N ALA A 162 -11.32 -2.83 -17.78
CA ALA A 162 -10.00 -2.44 -18.30
C ALA A 162 -9.69 -3.22 -19.59
N GLN A 163 -9.20 -2.50 -20.62
CA GLN A 163 -8.86 -3.12 -21.91
C GLN A 163 -7.49 -3.81 -21.91
N SER A 164 -6.60 -3.44 -21.01
CA SER A 164 -5.34 -4.13 -20.76
C SER A 164 -4.88 -3.96 -19.33
N ILE A 165 -4.00 -4.85 -18.89
CA ILE A 165 -3.42 -4.82 -17.55
C ILE A 165 -1.91 -4.99 -17.67
N ALA A 166 -1.16 -4.04 -17.12
CA ALA A 166 0.28 -4.16 -16.91
C ALA A 166 0.52 -4.85 -15.56
N LEU A 167 1.07 -6.06 -15.61
CA LEU A 167 1.32 -6.90 -14.44
C LEU A 167 2.76 -6.77 -13.95
N ARG A 168 2.94 -6.96 -12.65
CA ARG A 168 4.23 -7.08 -11.99
C ARG A 168 4.37 -8.50 -11.42
N GLY A 169 5.57 -8.90 -11.08
CA GLY A 169 5.80 -10.20 -10.45
C GLY A 169 5.46 -10.19 -8.95
N HIS A 170 5.19 -11.35 -8.39
CA HIS A 170 4.92 -11.50 -6.96
C HIS A 170 6.11 -11.08 -6.07
N ASP A 171 7.32 -11.05 -6.59
CA ASP A 171 8.57 -10.64 -5.95
C ASP A 171 8.96 -9.18 -6.25
N ALA A 172 8.18 -8.45 -7.03
CA ALA A 172 8.49 -7.08 -7.47
C ALA A 172 8.66 -6.07 -6.32
N ALA A 173 8.06 -6.33 -5.15
CA ALA A 173 8.23 -5.51 -3.95
C ALA A 173 9.68 -5.52 -3.41
N SER A 174 10.46 -6.55 -3.73
CA SER A 174 11.87 -6.69 -3.34
C SER A 174 12.85 -6.06 -4.35
N GLY A 175 12.36 -5.51 -5.47
CA GLY A 175 13.17 -4.89 -6.52
C GLY A 175 12.65 -5.22 -7.92
N THR A 176 13.55 -5.63 -8.81
CA THR A 176 13.16 -6.05 -10.17
C THR A 176 12.55 -7.46 -10.11
N ALA A 177 11.36 -7.61 -10.66
CA ALA A 177 10.69 -8.90 -10.73
C ALA A 177 11.50 -9.93 -11.52
N SER A 178 11.54 -11.16 -11.05
CA SER A 178 12.18 -12.28 -11.76
C SER A 178 11.39 -12.68 -13.01
N PRO A 179 12.03 -13.24 -14.03
CA PRO A 179 11.33 -13.75 -15.21
C PRO A 179 10.27 -14.82 -14.86
N GLU A 180 10.52 -15.62 -13.83
CA GLU A 180 9.56 -16.61 -13.35
C GLU A 180 8.34 -15.95 -12.72
N ALA A 181 8.52 -14.93 -11.88
CA ALA A 181 7.43 -14.19 -11.26
C ALA A 181 6.56 -13.50 -12.32
N LEU A 182 7.16 -12.93 -13.36
CA LEU A 182 6.42 -12.35 -14.48
C LEU A 182 5.64 -13.40 -15.28
N ARG A 183 6.22 -14.58 -15.50
CA ARG A 183 5.54 -15.70 -16.17
C ARG A 183 4.34 -16.18 -15.35
N LEU A 184 4.47 -16.28 -14.03
CA LEU A 184 3.36 -16.67 -13.15
C LEU A 184 2.25 -15.61 -13.13
N ALA A 185 2.61 -14.32 -13.08
CA ALA A 185 1.65 -13.22 -13.16
C ALA A 185 0.85 -13.26 -14.45
N LEU A 186 1.53 -13.45 -15.59
CA LEU A 186 0.87 -13.60 -16.89
C LEU A 186 -0.01 -14.85 -16.93
N GLY A 187 0.46 -15.98 -16.40
CA GLY A 187 -0.30 -17.23 -16.31
C GLY A 187 -1.60 -17.06 -15.52
N ALA A 188 -1.54 -16.37 -14.36
CA ALA A 188 -2.71 -16.07 -13.55
C ALA A 188 -3.75 -15.22 -14.32
N ALA A 189 -3.29 -14.19 -15.04
CA ALA A 189 -4.19 -13.37 -15.86
C ALA A 189 -4.81 -14.15 -17.03
N CYS A 190 -4.05 -15.05 -17.66
CA CYS A 190 -4.57 -15.91 -18.71
C CYS A 190 -5.64 -16.89 -18.19
N ILE A 191 -5.43 -17.49 -17.01
CA ILE A 191 -6.42 -18.35 -16.35
C ILE A 191 -7.73 -17.58 -16.08
N LEU A 192 -7.62 -16.37 -15.55
CA LEU A 192 -8.80 -15.54 -15.28
C LEU A 192 -9.59 -15.20 -16.56
N ARG A 193 -8.89 -14.93 -17.66
CA ARG A 193 -9.52 -14.59 -18.93
C ARG A 193 -10.06 -15.82 -19.69
N GLU A 194 -9.23 -16.84 -19.84
CA GLU A 194 -9.52 -17.97 -20.75
C GLU A 194 -10.29 -19.11 -20.07
N GLU A 195 -9.96 -19.43 -18.81
CA GLU A 195 -10.59 -20.54 -18.08
C GLU A 195 -11.75 -20.07 -17.20
N SER A 196 -11.60 -18.94 -16.50
CA SER A 196 -12.66 -18.35 -15.68
C SER A 196 -13.64 -17.50 -16.51
N HIS A 197 -13.34 -17.26 -17.78
CA HIS A 197 -14.13 -16.47 -18.72
C HIS A 197 -14.51 -15.07 -18.23
N LEU A 198 -13.67 -14.46 -17.39
CA LEU A 198 -13.88 -13.09 -16.94
C LEU A 198 -13.71 -12.11 -18.11
N GLY A 199 -14.59 -11.13 -18.20
CA GLY A 199 -14.58 -10.13 -19.26
C GLY A 199 -15.34 -10.51 -20.52
N VAL A 200 -15.99 -11.69 -20.58
CA VAL A 200 -16.88 -12.08 -21.68
C VAL A 200 -18.17 -11.24 -21.68
N VAL A 201 -18.66 -10.91 -20.49
CA VAL A 201 -19.83 -10.04 -20.30
C VAL A 201 -19.36 -8.61 -20.11
N ALA A 202 -19.91 -7.68 -20.88
CA ALA A 202 -19.66 -6.25 -20.67
C ALA A 202 -20.36 -5.81 -19.38
N ASP A 203 -19.61 -5.09 -18.52
CA ASP A 203 -20.08 -4.57 -17.24
C ASP A 203 -20.90 -5.57 -16.40
N PRO A 204 -20.29 -6.67 -15.94
CA PRO A 204 -21.02 -7.71 -15.20
C PRO A 204 -21.52 -7.21 -13.83
N ALA A 205 -21.08 -6.04 -13.39
CA ALA A 205 -21.52 -5.38 -12.15
C ALA A 205 -22.79 -4.54 -12.33
N GLN A 206 -23.26 -4.36 -13.57
CA GLN A 206 -24.45 -3.55 -13.87
C GLN A 206 -25.67 -4.07 -13.11
N GLY A 207 -26.42 -3.15 -12.50
CA GLY A 207 -27.61 -3.44 -11.72
C GLY A 207 -27.37 -3.87 -10.28
N SER A 208 -26.11 -4.02 -9.84
CA SER A 208 -25.78 -4.18 -8.43
C SER A 208 -25.92 -2.85 -7.71
N ALA A 209 -26.96 -2.67 -6.88
CA ALA A 209 -27.24 -1.40 -6.22
C ALA A 209 -26.04 -0.84 -5.44
N ALA A 210 -25.28 -1.70 -4.75
CA ALA A 210 -24.09 -1.29 -4.00
C ALA A 210 -22.97 -0.80 -4.91
N LEU A 211 -22.71 -1.48 -6.04
CA LEU A 211 -21.67 -1.10 -6.99
C LEU A 211 -22.06 0.13 -7.82
N GLU A 212 -23.34 0.26 -8.18
CA GLU A 212 -23.84 1.47 -8.83
C GLU A 212 -23.67 2.69 -7.91
N GLN A 213 -24.09 2.59 -6.65
CA GLN A 213 -23.95 3.67 -5.67
C GLN A 213 -22.47 4.02 -5.43
N LEU A 214 -21.58 3.03 -5.28
CA LEU A 214 -20.16 3.25 -5.09
C LEU A 214 -19.52 3.93 -6.31
N THR A 215 -19.90 3.50 -7.52
CA THR A 215 -19.46 4.10 -8.79
C THR A 215 -19.87 5.58 -8.87
N GLU A 216 -21.12 5.89 -8.54
CA GLU A 216 -21.64 7.25 -8.55
C GLU A 216 -20.96 8.16 -7.51
N GLN A 217 -20.76 7.64 -6.29
CA GLN A 217 -20.05 8.36 -5.23
C GLN A 217 -18.62 8.69 -5.62
N LEU A 218 -17.88 7.70 -6.19
CA LEU A 218 -16.52 7.93 -6.67
C LEU A 218 -16.48 8.92 -7.83
N ALA A 219 -17.39 8.80 -8.80
CA ALA A 219 -17.46 9.72 -9.92
C ALA A 219 -17.78 11.16 -9.45
N THR A 220 -18.72 11.33 -8.54
CA THR A 220 -19.09 12.64 -8.00
C THR A 220 -17.94 13.28 -7.23
N ALA A 221 -17.28 12.51 -6.35
CA ALA A 221 -16.14 13.00 -5.58
C ALA A 221 -14.95 13.37 -6.49
N ALA A 222 -14.62 12.53 -7.46
CA ALA A 222 -13.55 12.80 -8.39
C ALA A 222 -13.82 14.01 -9.29
N TRP A 223 -15.07 14.16 -9.75
CA TRP A 223 -15.48 15.31 -10.54
C TRP A 223 -15.36 16.61 -9.75
N ALA A 224 -15.77 16.64 -8.48
CA ALA A 224 -15.64 17.79 -7.61
C ALA A 224 -14.17 18.20 -7.40
N LEU A 225 -13.29 17.21 -7.14
CA LEU A 225 -11.84 17.42 -7.03
C LEU A 225 -11.23 17.94 -8.34
N PHE A 226 -11.61 17.37 -9.48
CA PHE A 226 -11.18 17.85 -10.79
C PHE A 226 -11.60 19.31 -11.03
N GLN A 227 -12.85 19.67 -10.73
CA GLN A 227 -13.32 21.04 -10.87
C GLN A 227 -12.59 22.02 -9.94
N GLU A 228 -12.28 21.61 -8.71
CA GLU A 228 -11.48 22.40 -7.77
C GLU A 228 -10.08 22.67 -8.35
N GLU A 229 -9.41 21.62 -8.87
CA GLU A 229 -8.11 21.72 -9.50
C GLU A 229 -8.12 22.64 -10.75
N GLN A 230 -9.16 22.54 -11.59
CA GLN A 230 -9.29 23.39 -12.79
C GLN A 230 -9.54 24.88 -12.46
N ARG A 231 -10.11 25.17 -11.28
CA ARG A 231 -10.22 26.56 -10.79
C ARG A 231 -8.92 27.08 -10.15
N GLY A 232 -8.08 26.17 -9.65
CA GLY A 232 -6.81 26.46 -8.99
C GLY A 232 -5.58 26.28 -9.89
N ALA A 233 -4.75 25.31 -9.54
CA ALA A 233 -3.43 25.07 -10.17
C ALA A 233 -3.52 24.56 -11.61
N LYS A 234 -4.57 23.82 -11.96
CA LYS A 234 -4.88 23.27 -13.31
C LYS A 234 -3.88 22.20 -13.81
N ASP A 235 -2.78 21.98 -13.11
CA ASP A 235 -1.71 21.06 -13.54
C ASP A 235 -1.68 19.75 -12.74
N GLY A 236 -2.48 19.62 -11.70
CA GLY A 236 -2.56 18.45 -10.82
C GLY A 236 -1.76 18.62 -9.52
N SER A 237 -0.98 19.70 -9.36
CA SER A 237 -0.15 19.90 -8.17
C SER A 237 -0.97 20.10 -6.90
N GLY A 238 -2.13 20.74 -6.98
CA GLY A 238 -3.06 20.91 -5.87
C GLY A 238 -3.59 19.56 -5.38
N LEU A 239 -3.97 18.67 -6.30
CA LEU A 239 -4.42 17.31 -6.00
C LEU A 239 -3.31 16.45 -5.36
N VAL A 240 -2.07 16.59 -5.83
CA VAL A 240 -0.92 15.89 -5.25
C VAL A 240 -0.65 16.36 -3.83
N ALA A 241 -0.64 17.68 -3.59
CA ALA A 241 -0.45 18.23 -2.24
C ALA A 241 -1.53 17.77 -1.26
N LYS A 242 -2.79 17.75 -1.69
CA LYS A 242 -3.93 17.24 -0.91
C LYS A 242 -3.79 15.74 -0.64
N GLY A 243 -3.46 14.95 -1.67
CA GLY A 243 -3.25 13.50 -1.55
C GLY A 243 -2.13 13.16 -0.58
N ASP A 244 -0.99 13.84 -0.64
CA ASP A 244 0.13 13.65 0.29
C ASP A 244 -0.25 13.99 1.73
N ALA A 245 -0.98 15.08 1.96
CA ALA A 245 -1.44 15.48 3.29
C ALA A 245 -2.43 14.48 3.90
N GLU A 246 -3.32 13.89 3.09
CA GLU A 246 -4.35 12.97 3.57
C GLU A 246 -3.87 11.52 3.71
N SER A 247 -3.04 11.03 2.78
CA SER A 247 -2.69 9.60 2.71
C SER A 247 -1.66 9.19 3.76
N ALA A 248 -0.65 10.02 4.02
CA ALA A 248 0.44 9.66 4.92
C ALA A 248 0.00 9.34 6.36
N PRO A 249 -0.81 10.19 7.04
CA PRO A 249 -1.27 9.89 8.39
C PRO A 249 -2.26 8.72 8.44
N LYS A 250 -3.16 8.60 7.48
CA LYS A 250 -4.12 7.47 7.42
C LYS A 250 -3.41 6.14 7.24
N PHE A 251 -2.42 6.10 6.36
CA PHE A 251 -1.63 4.92 6.09
C PHE A 251 -0.87 4.45 7.32
N ALA A 252 -0.13 5.36 7.98
CA ALA A 252 0.65 5.05 9.18
C ALA A 252 -0.26 4.55 10.33
N ASP A 253 -1.41 5.19 10.55
CA ASP A 253 -2.35 4.83 11.61
C ASP A 253 -3.02 3.47 11.33
N ALA A 254 -3.43 3.20 10.09
CA ALA A 254 -4.09 1.96 9.72
C ALA A 254 -3.20 0.73 9.96
N VAL A 255 -1.92 0.80 9.59
CA VAL A 255 -0.96 -0.30 9.76
C VAL A 255 -0.53 -0.42 11.22
N THR A 256 -0.17 0.69 11.87
CA THR A 256 0.31 0.68 13.26
C THR A 256 -0.73 0.20 14.25
N ARG A 257 -1.98 0.58 14.08
CA ARG A 257 -3.09 0.11 14.94
C ARG A 257 -3.70 -1.20 14.50
N ARG A 258 -3.13 -1.85 13.48
CA ARG A 258 -3.65 -3.10 12.91
C ARG A 258 -5.12 -3.01 12.50
N ARG A 259 -5.61 -1.83 12.14
CA ARG A 259 -6.92 -1.67 11.49
C ARG A 259 -6.93 -2.27 10.10
N GLU A 260 -5.74 -2.33 9.49
CA GLU A 260 -5.47 -2.96 8.22
C GLU A 260 -4.54 -4.15 8.44
N SER A 261 -5.09 -5.35 8.24
CA SER A 261 -4.34 -6.59 8.35
C SER A 261 -3.58 -6.87 7.06
N ILE A 262 -2.30 -7.21 7.19
CA ILE A 262 -1.44 -7.58 6.07
C ILE A 262 -0.96 -9.01 6.33
N ILE A 263 -1.57 -9.98 5.64
CA ILE A 263 -1.22 -11.40 5.75
C ILE A 263 0.26 -11.61 5.40
N GLY A 264 0.96 -12.37 6.24
CA GLY A 264 2.40 -12.62 6.14
C GLY A 264 3.28 -11.52 6.74
N VAL A 265 2.69 -10.38 7.15
CA VAL A 265 3.42 -9.25 7.76
C VAL A 265 2.88 -8.94 9.15
N THR A 266 1.69 -8.34 9.26
CA THR A 266 1.07 -8.01 10.55
C THR A 266 0.21 -9.14 11.11
N GLU A 267 -0.25 -10.05 10.25
CA GLU A 267 -0.97 -11.26 10.59
C GLU A 267 -0.26 -12.47 10.01
N PHE A 268 -0.14 -13.51 10.83
CA PHE A 268 0.51 -14.77 10.47
C PHE A 268 1.93 -14.60 9.90
N PRO A 269 2.83 -13.79 10.54
CA PRO A 269 4.19 -13.64 10.06
C PRO A 269 4.94 -14.98 10.14
N ASP A 270 5.58 -15.37 9.05
CA ASP A 270 6.45 -16.55 9.02
C ASP A 270 7.82 -16.23 9.64
N LEU A 271 8.16 -16.92 10.72
CA LEU A 271 9.48 -16.83 11.34
C LEU A 271 10.55 -17.69 10.63
N GLY A 272 10.18 -18.54 9.69
CA GLY A 272 11.12 -19.22 8.79
C GLY A 272 11.78 -18.26 7.80
N GLU A 273 11.06 -17.18 7.43
CA GLU A 273 11.51 -16.17 6.49
C GLU A 273 12.19 -14.98 7.20
N ARG A 274 13.29 -14.47 6.65
CA ARG A 274 13.97 -13.26 7.14
C ARG A 274 13.59 -12.05 6.31
N ALA A 275 13.40 -10.93 6.98
CA ALA A 275 13.18 -9.66 6.31
C ALA A 275 14.47 -9.19 5.63
N VAL A 276 14.35 -8.82 4.36
CA VAL A 276 15.38 -8.06 3.65
C VAL A 276 15.13 -6.58 3.94
N ALA A 277 16.19 -5.85 4.26
CA ALA A 277 16.07 -4.40 4.46
C ALA A 277 15.45 -3.78 3.19
N PRO A 278 14.29 -3.14 3.30
CA PRO A 278 13.68 -2.51 2.13
C PRO A 278 14.59 -1.40 1.62
N ALA A 279 14.50 -1.10 0.33
CA ALA A 279 15.10 0.11 -0.22
C ALA A 279 14.62 1.34 0.59
N ALA A 280 15.46 2.35 0.67
CA ALA A 280 15.08 3.60 1.33
C ALA A 280 13.74 4.10 0.76
N PRO A 281 12.81 4.56 1.63
CA PRO A 281 11.53 5.05 1.15
C PRO A 281 11.75 6.19 0.16
N ALA A 282 11.03 6.16 -0.95
CA ALA A 282 11.05 7.26 -1.90
C ALA A 282 10.56 8.54 -1.19
N SER A 283 11.16 9.67 -1.54
CA SER A 283 10.81 10.98 -0.99
C SER A 283 10.29 11.90 -2.09
N GLY A 284 9.58 12.94 -1.70
CA GLY A 284 9.03 13.92 -2.64
C GLY A 284 7.52 13.76 -2.87
N PRO A 285 6.94 14.62 -3.72
CA PRO A 285 5.52 14.61 -4.03
C PRO A 285 5.07 13.29 -4.65
N ALA A 286 3.94 12.76 -4.22
CA ALA A 286 3.37 11.48 -4.67
C ALA A 286 4.39 10.33 -4.68
N ALA A 287 5.25 10.28 -3.66
CA ALA A 287 6.23 9.21 -3.52
C ALA A 287 5.55 7.84 -3.37
N PRO A 288 5.99 6.80 -4.09
CA PRO A 288 5.44 5.45 -3.95
C PRO A 288 5.55 4.94 -2.51
N ARG A 289 4.49 4.31 -2.03
CA ARG A 289 4.42 3.77 -0.65
C ARG A 289 3.88 2.36 -0.67
N ARG A 290 4.45 1.49 0.16
CA ARG A 290 3.91 0.14 0.42
C ARG A 290 3.40 0.07 1.85
N TRP A 291 2.20 -0.51 2.03
CA TRP A 291 1.54 -0.61 3.34
C TRP A 291 2.38 -1.38 4.37
N SER A 292 3.13 -2.38 3.92
CA SER A 292 3.99 -3.23 4.74
C SER A 292 5.34 -2.61 5.08
N GLN A 293 5.82 -1.63 4.31
CA GLN A 293 7.21 -1.14 4.38
C GLN A 293 7.67 -0.70 5.77
N PRO A 294 6.90 0.03 6.59
CA PRO A 294 7.34 0.40 7.94
C PRO A 294 7.59 -0.81 8.84
N VAL A 295 6.73 -1.83 8.73
CA VAL A 295 6.83 -3.06 9.52
C VAL A 295 7.99 -3.92 9.04
N GLU A 296 8.15 -4.06 7.73
CA GLU A 296 9.26 -4.79 7.12
C GLU A 296 10.61 -4.18 7.48
N ALA A 297 10.72 -2.84 7.46
CA ALA A 297 11.92 -2.12 7.87
C ALA A 297 12.26 -2.35 9.35
N ALA A 298 11.25 -2.26 10.23
CA ALA A 298 11.41 -2.51 11.65
C ALA A 298 11.84 -3.96 11.93
N ARG A 299 11.22 -4.93 11.25
CA ARG A 299 11.60 -6.34 11.38
C ARG A 299 13.02 -6.60 10.87
N ALA A 300 13.40 -6.06 9.73
CA ALA A 300 14.75 -6.21 9.18
C ALA A 300 15.81 -5.65 10.14
N ALA A 301 15.54 -4.47 10.74
CA ALA A 301 16.42 -3.86 11.72
C ALA A 301 16.61 -4.74 12.97
N VAL A 302 15.50 -5.26 13.51
CA VAL A 302 15.53 -6.16 14.68
C VAL A 302 16.26 -7.47 14.36
N GLU A 303 15.98 -8.10 13.22
CA GLU A 303 16.63 -9.34 12.83
C GLU A 303 18.14 -9.20 12.53
N ALA A 304 18.58 -7.98 12.18
CA ALA A 304 20.00 -7.69 11.97
C ALA A 304 20.82 -7.72 13.25
N THR A 305 20.21 -7.58 14.43
CA THR A 305 20.90 -7.65 15.74
C THR A 305 21.35 -9.07 16.09
N THR A 306 20.73 -10.09 15.52
CA THR A 306 21.03 -11.51 15.78
C THR A 306 21.26 -12.28 14.47
N PRO A 307 22.41 -12.07 13.80
CA PRO A 307 22.73 -12.79 12.57
C PRO A 307 22.72 -14.32 12.80
N GLY A 308 22.02 -15.05 11.94
CA GLY A 308 21.93 -16.52 12.03
C GLY A 308 20.95 -17.09 13.05
N ALA A 309 20.42 -16.28 13.97
CA ALA A 309 19.43 -16.68 14.99
C ALA A 309 18.20 -15.76 14.97
N ARG A 310 17.12 -16.14 15.63
CA ARG A 310 15.98 -15.26 15.89
C ARG A 310 16.15 -14.56 17.24
N PRO A 311 15.89 -13.25 17.33
CA PRO A 311 15.81 -12.60 18.63
C PRO A 311 14.67 -13.24 19.45
N ILE A 312 14.89 -13.32 20.76
CA ILE A 312 13.95 -13.98 21.68
C ILE A 312 13.24 -12.92 22.51
N VAL A 313 11.93 -13.10 22.70
CA VAL A 313 11.16 -12.40 23.74
C VAL A 313 10.65 -13.41 24.74
N ALA A 314 10.85 -13.12 26.03
CA ALA A 314 10.29 -13.93 27.12
C ALA A 314 8.91 -13.39 27.50
N LEU A 315 7.88 -14.25 27.35
CA LEU A 315 6.53 -13.97 27.82
C LEU A 315 6.36 -14.57 29.22
N HIS A 316 6.41 -13.72 30.24
CA HIS A 316 6.19 -14.12 31.65
C HIS A 316 4.68 -14.27 31.88
N VAL A 317 4.23 -15.50 32.07
CA VAL A 317 2.81 -15.83 32.27
C VAL A 317 2.48 -15.80 33.76
N GLY A 318 1.71 -14.78 34.17
CA GLY A 318 1.33 -14.58 35.57
C GLY A 318 0.12 -15.39 36.03
N ASP A 319 -0.73 -15.81 35.10
CA ASP A 319 -1.88 -16.68 35.34
C ASP A 319 -1.98 -17.69 34.19
N PRO A 320 -1.76 -19.00 34.47
CA PRO A 320 -1.78 -20.03 33.41
C PRO A 320 -3.19 -20.42 32.97
N SER A 321 -4.22 -19.65 33.34
CA SER A 321 -5.60 -19.97 32.98
C SER A 321 -5.85 -19.92 31.48
N GLU A 322 -6.78 -20.71 30.96
CA GLU A 322 -7.21 -20.73 29.58
C GLU A 322 -7.72 -19.35 29.10
N LYS A 323 -8.20 -18.50 30.04
CA LYS A 323 -8.68 -17.14 29.73
C LYS A 323 -7.58 -16.20 29.23
N LEU A 324 -6.30 -16.49 29.56
CA LEU A 324 -5.15 -15.71 29.08
C LEU A 324 -4.59 -16.16 27.73
N ARG A 325 -4.97 -17.32 27.21
CA ARG A 325 -4.48 -17.84 25.93
C ARG A 325 -4.64 -16.85 24.77
N PRO A 326 -5.78 -16.14 24.58
CA PRO A 326 -5.91 -15.14 23.53
C PRO A 326 -4.93 -13.97 23.68
N ARG A 327 -4.67 -13.52 24.93
CA ARG A 327 -3.71 -12.43 25.20
C ARG A 327 -2.27 -12.85 24.93
N ILE A 328 -1.90 -14.05 25.33
CA ILE A 328 -0.59 -14.63 25.03
C ILE A 328 -0.40 -14.77 23.51
N ALA A 329 -1.40 -15.30 22.81
CA ALA A 329 -1.37 -15.43 21.37
C ALA A 329 -1.25 -14.06 20.67
N PHE A 330 -1.97 -13.07 21.17
CA PHE A 330 -1.87 -11.68 20.68
C PHE A 330 -0.45 -11.11 20.86
N ALA A 331 0.14 -11.22 22.06
CA ALA A 331 1.50 -10.77 22.32
C ALA A 331 2.52 -11.51 21.43
N LYS A 332 2.41 -12.83 21.30
CA LYS A 332 3.23 -13.63 20.38
C LYS A 332 3.15 -13.11 18.94
N GLY A 333 1.94 -12.85 18.45
CA GLY A 333 1.70 -12.33 17.12
C GLY A 333 2.36 -10.95 16.88
N LEU A 334 2.25 -10.05 17.88
CA LEU A 334 2.87 -8.72 17.80
C LEU A 334 4.40 -8.82 17.72
N PHE A 335 5.03 -9.61 18.60
CA PHE A 335 6.48 -9.78 18.58
C PHE A 335 6.98 -10.53 17.34
N ALA A 336 6.22 -11.53 16.87
CA ALA A 336 6.53 -12.23 15.64
C ALA A 336 6.52 -11.32 14.41
N THR A 337 5.68 -10.28 14.41
CA THR A 337 5.67 -9.24 13.35
C THR A 337 7.03 -8.56 13.22
N LEU A 338 7.77 -8.38 14.32
CA LEU A 338 9.15 -7.87 14.33
C LEU A 338 10.23 -8.97 14.25
N GLY A 339 9.86 -10.22 14.02
CA GLY A 339 10.80 -11.32 13.87
C GLY A 339 11.25 -11.98 15.16
N TYR A 340 10.69 -11.60 16.33
CA TYR A 340 10.99 -12.26 17.61
C TYR A 340 10.36 -13.64 17.70
N ARG A 341 11.11 -14.61 18.20
CA ARG A 341 10.59 -15.88 18.68
C ARG A 341 10.17 -15.73 20.14
N ALA A 342 8.88 -15.85 20.41
CA ALA A 342 8.36 -15.80 21.76
C ALA A 342 8.52 -17.15 22.47
N ILE A 343 9.01 -17.13 23.72
CA ILE A 343 9.04 -18.25 24.64
C ILE A 343 8.16 -17.92 25.85
N GLU A 344 7.31 -18.86 26.25
CA GLU A 344 6.52 -18.72 27.48
C GLU A 344 7.34 -19.20 28.67
N VAL A 345 7.39 -18.38 29.71
CA VAL A 345 8.04 -18.72 30.98
C VAL A 345 7.12 -18.40 32.14
N PRO A 346 7.14 -19.14 33.25
CA PRO A 346 6.39 -18.79 34.45
C PRO A 346 6.83 -17.41 34.96
N LEU A 347 5.92 -16.68 35.60
CA LEU A 347 6.23 -15.41 36.25
C LEU A 347 7.33 -15.63 37.32
N GLY A 348 8.34 -14.76 37.33
CA GLY A 348 9.47 -14.86 38.26
C GLY A 348 10.61 -15.79 37.83
N SER A 349 10.49 -16.44 36.66
CA SER A 349 11.56 -17.30 36.14
C SER A 349 12.59 -16.49 35.37
N ASP A 350 13.86 -16.91 35.45
CA ASP A 350 14.94 -16.35 34.64
C ASP A 350 14.77 -16.74 33.17
N SER A 351 15.05 -15.79 32.29
CA SER A 351 15.03 -16.00 30.86
C SER A 351 16.13 -15.17 30.19
N ALA A 352 17.04 -15.80 29.47
CA ALA A 352 18.11 -15.10 28.77
C ALA A 352 17.60 -14.33 27.52
N ALA A 353 16.71 -13.36 27.73
CA ALA A 353 16.12 -12.55 26.69
C ALA A 353 16.26 -11.06 26.99
N THR A 354 16.69 -10.26 26.03
CA THR A 354 16.83 -8.80 26.17
C THR A 354 15.49 -8.08 26.19
N VAL A 355 14.42 -8.75 25.73
CA VAL A 355 13.05 -8.25 25.70
C VAL A 355 12.17 -9.19 26.48
N ALA A 356 11.38 -8.65 27.40
CA ALA A 356 10.43 -9.42 28.20
C ALA A 356 9.03 -8.78 28.16
N CYS A 357 7.99 -9.60 28.28
CA CYS A 357 6.59 -9.13 28.30
C CYS A 357 5.79 -9.87 29.37
N LEU A 358 5.19 -9.13 30.29
CA LEU A 358 4.24 -9.68 31.25
C LEU A 358 2.90 -9.96 30.57
N CYS A 359 2.44 -11.21 30.67
CA CYS A 359 1.14 -11.63 30.21
C CYS A 359 0.29 -12.08 31.42
N THR A 360 -0.62 -11.22 31.84
CA THR A 360 -1.52 -11.48 32.98
C THR A 360 -2.88 -10.82 32.76
N SER A 361 -3.84 -11.03 33.67
CA SER A 361 -5.12 -10.32 33.62
C SER A 361 -4.94 -8.84 33.99
N ASP A 362 -5.82 -7.96 33.51
CA ASP A 362 -5.73 -6.52 33.83
C ASP A 362 -5.84 -6.27 35.34
N ALA A 363 -6.60 -7.13 36.07
CA ALA A 363 -6.76 -7.04 37.52
C ALA A 363 -5.46 -7.35 38.30
N LEU A 364 -4.63 -8.26 37.77
CA LEU A 364 -3.38 -8.69 38.42
C LEU A 364 -2.16 -7.90 37.92
N LEU A 365 -2.32 -7.02 36.94
CA LEU A 365 -1.23 -6.35 36.28
C LEU A 365 -0.37 -5.54 37.28
N ALA A 366 -1.00 -4.75 38.14
CA ALA A 366 -0.30 -3.94 39.14
C ALA A 366 0.38 -4.80 40.21
N GLU A 367 -0.28 -5.88 40.66
CA GLU A 367 0.23 -6.79 41.71
C GLU A 367 1.45 -7.58 41.21
N GLN A 368 1.44 -8.06 39.97
CA GLN A 368 2.47 -8.96 39.44
C GLN A 368 3.64 -8.24 38.79
N THR A 369 3.51 -6.95 38.46
CA THR A 369 4.58 -6.14 37.82
C THR A 369 5.89 -6.12 38.61
N PRO A 370 5.94 -5.96 39.95
CA PRO A 370 7.21 -5.93 40.68
C PRO A 370 8.00 -7.23 40.53
N ALA A 371 7.37 -8.39 40.71
CA ALA A 371 8.02 -9.70 40.54
C ALA A 371 8.50 -9.93 39.09
N PHE A 372 7.72 -9.47 38.12
CA PHE A 372 8.10 -9.51 36.70
C PHE A 372 9.35 -8.67 36.44
N ILE A 373 9.38 -7.41 36.91
CA ILE A 373 10.52 -6.50 36.67
C ILE A 373 11.79 -7.05 37.31
N GLU A 374 11.71 -7.56 38.53
CA GLU A 374 12.86 -8.15 39.23
C GLU A 374 13.43 -9.33 38.45
N ALA A 375 12.61 -10.30 38.08
CA ALA A 375 13.05 -11.48 37.32
C ALA A 375 13.60 -11.12 35.95
N ALA A 376 12.91 -10.27 35.19
CA ALA A 376 13.31 -9.90 33.85
C ALA A 376 14.63 -9.11 33.85
N LYS A 377 14.83 -8.16 34.78
CA LYS A 377 16.08 -7.40 34.89
C LYS A 377 17.23 -8.28 35.36
N SER A 378 17.02 -9.18 36.31
CA SER A 378 18.03 -10.15 36.76
C SER A 378 18.49 -11.05 35.62
N ALA A 379 17.60 -11.37 34.69
CA ALA A 379 17.89 -12.14 33.48
C ALA A 379 18.51 -11.31 32.33
N GLY A 380 18.72 -10.01 32.50
CA GLY A 380 19.34 -9.12 31.52
C GLY A 380 18.37 -8.48 30.52
N ALA A 381 17.07 -8.46 30.80
CA ALA A 381 16.11 -7.78 29.95
C ALA A 381 16.18 -6.25 30.15
N HIS A 382 16.28 -5.53 29.05
CA HIS A 382 16.34 -4.06 29.03
C HIS A 382 14.98 -3.44 28.64
N HIS A 383 14.17 -4.15 27.86
CA HIS A 383 12.86 -3.69 27.41
C HIS A 383 11.75 -4.55 28.00
N LEU A 384 10.95 -3.93 28.85
CA LEU A 384 9.90 -4.60 29.61
C LEU A 384 8.51 -4.13 29.16
N PHE A 385 7.78 -5.01 28.50
CA PHE A 385 6.42 -4.74 28.05
C PHE A 385 5.39 -5.41 28.97
N ALA A 386 4.15 -4.92 28.92
CA ALA A 386 3.03 -5.63 29.54
C ALA A 386 1.85 -5.74 28.55
N ALA A 387 1.35 -6.95 28.37
CA ALA A 387 0.19 -7.21 27.51
C ALA A 387 -1.10 -7.03 28.30
N GLY A 388 -1.85 -5.98 28.02
CA GLY A 388 -3.10 -5.64 28.67
C GLY A 388 -3.40 -4.14 28.68
N ASN A 389 -4.53 -3.80 29.31
CA ASN A 389 -4.91 -2.41 29.50
C ASN A 389 -4.61 -1.97 30.95
N PRO A 390 -3.62 -1.08 31.16
CA PRO A 390 -3.22 -0.64 32.49
C PRO A 390 -4.23 0.32 33.15
N GLY A 391 -5.18 0.88 32.40
CA GLY A 391 -6.10 1.90 32.93
C GLY A 391 -5.37 3.06 33.61
N ASP A 392 -5.85 3.46 34.79
CA ASP A 392 -5.26 4.56 35.58
C ASP A 392 -3.88 4.22 36.16
N ALA A 393 -3.49 2.94 36.21
CA ALA A 393 -2.19 2.51 36.70
C ALA A 393 -1.04 2.69 35.68
N ALA A 394 -1.33 3.15 34.48
CA ALA A 394 -0.32 3.26 33.40
C ALA A 394 0.92 4.03 33.83
N ALA A 395 0.76 5.24 34.40
CA ALA A 395 1.85 6.10 34.80
C ALA A 395 2.71 5.48 35.92
N SER A 396 2.09 4.85 36.92
CA SER A 396 2.78 4.19 38.04
C SER A 396 3.55 2.96 37.58
N LEU A 397 3.02 2.17 36.66
CA LEU A 397 3.67 0.99 36.10
C LEU A 397 4.85 1.37 35.19
N GLN A 398 4.74 2.46 34.44
CA GLN A 398 5.86 2.99 33.66
C GLN A 398 6.97 3.52 34.57
N ALA A 399 6.62 4.25 35.66
CA ALA A 399 7.58 4.70 36.65
C ALA A 399 8.28 3.53 37.36
N ALA A 400 7.62 2.41 37.54
CA ALA A 400 8.20 1.17 38.08
C ALA A 400 9.17 0.48 37.11
N GLY A 401 9.08 0.76 35.80
CA GLY A 401 10.02 0.25 34.80
C GLY A 401 9.38 -0.51 33.63
N ILE A 402 8.07 -0.51 33.50
CA ILE A 402 7.41 -1.02 32.29
C ILE A 402 7.68 -0.03 31.14
N THR A 403 8.24 -0.54 30.06
CA THR A 403 8.57 0.27 28.88
C THR A 403 7.31 0.75 28.16
N ASP A 404 6.38 -0.15 27.92
CA ASP A 404 5.12 0.18 27.22
C ASP A 404 4.06 -0.93 27.33
N PHE A 405 2.82 -0.65 26.91
CA PHE A 405 1.69 -1.57 27.01
C PHE A 405 1.23 -2.02 25.62
N LEU A 406 0.96 -3.31 25.49
CA LEU A 406 0.49 -3.95 24.26
C LEU A 406 -0.99 -4.36 24.41
N ASN A 407 -1.86 -3.71 23.67
CA ASN A 407 -3.29 -4.02 23.64
C ASN A 407 -3.89 -3.71 22.25
N LEU A 408 -5.17 -4.02 22.07
CA LEU A 408 -5.85 -3.83 20.79
C LEU A 408 -5.89 -2.37 20.32
N ALA A 409 -5.90 -1.39 21.24
CA ALA A 409 -5.93 0.02 20.88
C ALA A 409 -4.55 0.55 20.47
N THR A 410 -3.48 0.05 21.09
CA THR A 410 -2.09 0.44 20.78
C THR A 410 -1.54 -0.30 19.55
N GLY A 411 -1.99 -1.53 19.31
CA GLY A 411 -1.54 -2.37 18.19
C GLY A 411 -0.02 -2.56 18.17
N LEU A 412 0.59 -2.29 17.01
CA LEU A 412 2.05 -2.36 16.80
C LEU A 412 2.78 -1.06 17.15
N ALA A 413 2.08 0.04 17.43
CA ALA A 413 2.68 1.36 17.61
C ALA A 413 3.81 1.37 18.64
N PRO A 414 3.67 0.77 19.86
CA PRO A 414 4.74 0.77 20.84
C PRO A 414 6.01 0.06 20.35
N LEU A 415 5.85 -1.05 19.66
CA LEU A 415 6.96 -1.85 19.14
C LEU A 415 7.66 -1.17 17.97
N LEU A 416 6.92 -0.57 17.04
CA LEU A 416 7.48 0.14 15.89
C LEU A 416 8.23 1.40 16.30
N GLN A 417 7.70 2.17 17.26
CA GLN A 417 8.35 3.37 17.80
C GLN A 417 9.68 3.05 18.49
N ARG A 418 9.76 1.87 19.11
CA ARG A 418 10.95 1.43 19.84
C ARG A 418 11.89 0.51 19.04
N ALA A 419 11.55 0.18 17.80
CA ALA A 419 12.36 -0.74 16.99
C ALA A 419 13.84 -0.30 16.93
N ALA A 420 14.12 1.00 16.82
CA ALA A 420 15.48 1.52 16.84
C ALA A 420 16.17 1.31 18.20
N GLN A 421 15.47 1.43 19.33
CA GLN A 421 16.01 1.20 20.68
C GLN A 421 16.24 -0.29 20.93
N LEU A 422 15.28 -1.16 20.49
CA LEU A 422 15.43 -2.61 20.55
C LEU A 422 16.67 -3.12 19.80
N THR A 423 17.22 -2.31 18.88
CA THR A 423 18.40 -2.65 18.09
C THR A 423 19.72 -2.07 18.65
N SER A 424 19.66 -0.99 19.43
CA SER A 424 20.87 -0.25 19.87
C SER A 424 21.56 -0.85 21.08
N GLU A 425 20.87 -1.61 21.92
CA GLU A 425 21.37 -2.12 23.20
C GLU A 425 21.86 -3.58 23.12
N THR A 426 21.87 -4.17 21.93
CA THR A 426 22.35 -5.54 21.69
C THR A 426 23.84 -5.60 21.26
N LYS A 427 24.55 -4.46 21.36
CA LYS A 427 25.99 -4.39 21.03
C LYS A 427 26.85 -4.50 22.28
#